data_35d7f8ab8f21da06a548ee278de549fd
#
_entry.id   35d7f8ab8f21da06a548ee278de549fd
#
_cell.length_a   1.000
_cell.length_b   1.000
_cell.length_c   1.000
_cell.angle_alpha   90.00
_cell.angle_beta   90.00
_cell.angle_gamma   90.00
#
_symmetry.space_group_name_H-M   'P 1'
#
loop_
_entity.id
_entity.type
_entity.pdbx_description
1 polymer ?
#
loop_
_entity_poly.entity_id
_entity_poly.type
_entity_poly.pdbx_seq_one_letter_code
_entity_poly.pdbx_strand_id
1 'polypeptide(L)'
;IAAVICCATFPMWNAYPAIFANLATGNSAIVKPHPNGILPVAIAIRTMRKVLSDNGYAPNVLIMTADTRGDPVTIELLQHPEIPIIDYTGSQRFGIWIEENCAQKLVYTETAGCNGVIIESTENIDGLINALANGLCGFSAQMCTSPQNIHIPEHGFETNVGQISFDGFKDLLVDAINERVADPKRAAALCGAIQADESLAILDQLRNEDKASIALESFPYDHPEFPFARTASPLVLTVKPELRELYNKEHFAPVAFLIREKNPESALANATSLVRESGAISSYLYSSNKAFTEKAKDAFADAGA
;
A
#
# COMPACT_ATOMS: atom_id res chain seq x y z
N ILE A 1 -28.82 -4.29 -4.41
CA ILE A 1 -27.87 -5.01 -3.52
C ILE A 1 -26.46 -4.63 -3.92
N ALA A 2 -25.60 -4.33 -2.94
CA ALA A 2 -24.18 -4.07 -3.18
C ALA A 2 -23.33 -5.25 -2.73
N ALA A 3 -22.26 -5.57 -3.48
CA ALA A 3 -21.18 -6.44 -3.03
C ALA A 3 -20.04 -5.57 -2.51
N VAL A 4 -19.62 -5.80 -1.27
CA VAL A 4 -18.50 -5.12 -0.62
C VAL A 4 -17.38 -6.14 -0.42
N ILE A 5 -16.32 -6.02 -1.21
CA ILE A 5 -15.19 -6.95 -1.21
C ILE A 5 -14.03 -6.34 -0.42
N CYS A 6 -13.66 -6.96 0.69
CA CYS A 6 -12.69 -6.43 1.63
C CYS A 6 -11.28 -6.95 1.37
N CYS A 7 -10.27 -6.11 1.63
CA CYS A 7 -8.86 -6.51 1.62
C CYS A 7 -8.46 -7.28 2.89
N ALA A 8 -7.24 -7.84 2.88
CA ALA A 8 -6.69 -8.60 4.00
C ALA A 8 -6.14 -7.71 5.12
N THR A 9 -5.47 -6.62 4.77
CA THR A 9 -4.62 -5.84 5.69
C THR A 9 -5.40 -4.86 6.54
N PHE A 10 -6.46 -4.27 5.99
CA PHE A 10 -7.38 -3.36 6.68
C PHE A 10 -8.83 -3.77 6.47
N PRO A 11 -9.24 -4.99 6.88
CA PRO A 11 -10.51 -5.57 6.46
C PRO A 11 -11.74 -4.76 6.89
N MET A 12 -11.66 -4.04 8.01
CA MET A 12 -12.77 -3.21 8.49
C MET A 12 -12.71 -1.77 8.02
N TRP A 13 -11.52 -1.17 7.96
CA TRP A 13 -11.35 0.20 7.50
C TRP A 13 -11.91 0.40 6.08
N ASN A 14 -11.58 -0.50 5.17
CA ASN A 14 -12.06 -0.44 3.79
C ASN A 14 -13.50 -0.92 3.61
N ALA A 15 -14.04 -1.73 4.55
CA ALA A 15 -15.42 -2.18 4.50
C ALA A 15 -16.44 -1.14 5.00
N TYR A 16 -16.11 -0.37 6.04
CA TYR A 16 -17.05 0.56 6.68
C TYR A 16 -17.63 1.61 5.74
N PRO A 17 -16.84 2.36 4.95
CA PRO A 17 -17.40 3.37 4.06
C PRO A 17 -18.44 2.81 3.10
N ALA A 18 -18.11 1.68 2.46
CA ALA A 18 -19.00 1.01 1.53
C ALA A 18 -20.29 0.49 2.20
N ILE A 19 -20.16 -0.17 3.36
CA ILE A 19 -21.31 -0.67 4.12
C ILE A 19 -22.26 0.49 4.48
N PHE A 20 -21.70 1.55 5.10
CA PHE A 20 -22.55 2.65 5.58
C PHE A 20 -23.13 3.48 4.43
N ALA A 21 -22.38 3.72 3.35
CA ALA A 21 -22.89 4.42 2.17
C ALA A 21 -24.06 3.65 1.54
N ASN A 22 -23.94 2.33 1.39
CA ASN A 22 -24.99 1.51 0.84
C ASN A 22 -26.24 1.49 1.75
N LEU A 23 -26.08 1.23 3.04
CA LEU A 23 -27.21 1.22 3.97
C LEU A 23 -27.91 2.60 4.06
N ALA A 24 -27.14 3.69 4.11
CA ALA A 24 -27.67 5.06 4.16
C ALA A 24 -28.45 5.45 2.91
N THR A 25 -28.13 4.87 1.76
CA THR A 25 -28.82 5.10 0.48
C THR A 25 -29.91 4.06 0.18
N GLY A 26 -30.24 3.22 1.16
CA GLY A 26 -31.34 2.24 1.06
C GLY A 26 -30.96 0.95 0.33
N ASN A 27 -29.67 0.69 0.12
CA ASN A 27 -29.19 -0.56 -0.49
C ASN A 27 -28.87 -1.60 0.58
N SER A 28 -29.19 -2.86 0.30
CA SER A 28 -28.66 -3.99 1.06
C SER A 28 -27.21 -4.26 0.66
N ALA A 29 -26.40 -4.75 1.60
CA ALA A 29 -24.99 -5.05 1.35
C ALA A 29 -24.65 -6.51 1.67
N ILE A 30 -23.93 -7.16 0.76
CA ILE A 30 -23.29 -8.46 0.95
C ILE A 30 -21.78 -8.18 1.12
N VAL A 31 -21.27 -8.43 2.31
CA VAL A 31 -19.85 -8.20 2.63
C VAL A 31 -19.09 -9.50 2.46
N LYS A 32 -18.09 -9.48 1.61
CA LYS A 32 -17.19 -10.60 1.35
C LYS A 32 -15.79 -10.27 1.90
N PRO A 33 -15.43 -10.78 3.10
CA PRO A 33 -14.10 -10.57 3.65
C PRO A 33 -13.04 -11.34 2.86
N HIS A 34 -11.81 -10.84 2.90
CA HIS A 34 -10.67 -11.65 2.48
C HIS A 34 -10.54 -12.90 3.39
N PRO A 35 -10.13 -14.08 2.88
CA PRO A 35 -9.99 -15.30 3.69
C PRO A 35 -9.14 -15.12 4.98
N ASN A 36 -8.12 -14.26 4.95
CA ASN A 36 -7.28 -13.95 6.13
C ASN A 36 -7.91 -12.91 7.07
N GLY A 37 -9.04 -12.29 6.72
CA GLY A 37 -9.71 -11.23 7.49
C GLY A 37 -11.14 -11.57 7.92
N ILE A 38 -11.55 -12.83 7.91
CA ILE A 38 -12.95 -13.24 8.16
C ILE A 38 -13.40 -12.88 9.58
N LEU A 39 -12.61 -13.20 10.60
CA LEU A 39 -13.02 -13.04 12.00
C LEU A 39 -13.38 -11.61 12.40
N PRO A 40 -12.55 -10.59 12.16
CA PRO A 40 -12.88 -9.21 12.52
C PRO A 40 -14.13 -8.71 11.76
N VAL A 41 -14.27 -9.05 10.48
CA VAL A 41 -15.46 -8.68 9.69
C VAL A 41 -16.71 -9.36 10.24
N ALA A 42 -16.64 -10.65 10.57
CA ALA A 42 -17.78 -11.39 11.14
C ALA A 42 -18.26 -10.80 12.48
N ILE A 43 -17.34 -10.40 13.35
CA ILE A 43 -17.65 -9.74 14.63
C ILE A 43 -18.37 -8.42 14.37
N ALA A 44 -17.86 -7.60 13.46
CA ALA A 44 -18.45 -6.31 13.11
C ALA A 44 -19.85 -6.46 12.49
N ILE A 45 -20.01 -7.35 11.49
CA ILE A 45 -21.30 -7.61 10.84
C ILE A 45 -22.34 -8.12 11.86
N ARG A 46 -21.95 -9.03 12.73
CA ARG A 46 -22.82 -9.50 13.81
C ARG A 46 -23.28 -8.35 14.70
N THR A 47 -22.39 -7.46 15.07
CA THR A 47 -22.68 -6.30 15.92
C THR A 47 -23.61 -5.32 15.20
N MET A 48 -23.34 -4.99 13.94
CA MET A 48 -24.18 -4.12 13.11
C MET A 48 -25.58 -4.69 12.93
N ARG A 49 -25.70 -6.00 12.65
CA ARG A 49 -27.01 -6.69 12.54
C ARG A 49 -27.80 -6.65 13.84
N LYS A 50 -27.13 -6.78 14.99
CA LYS A 50 -27.78 -6.63 16.30
C LYS A 50 -28.31 -5.20 16.47
N VAL A 51 -27.53 -4.17 16.16
CA VAL A 51 -27.95 -2.77 16.24
C VAL A 51 -29.16 -2.52 15.33
N LEU A 52 -29.16 -3.02 14.09
CA LEU A 52 -30.30 -2.92 13.18
C LEU A 52 -31.55 -3.53 13.80
N SER A 53 -31.46 -4.76 14.31
CA SER A 53 -32.58 -5.46 14.94
C SER A 53 -33.09 -4.74 16.18
N ASP A 54 -32.23 -4.28 17.06
CA ASP A 54 -32.59 -3.56 18.30
C ASP A 54 -33.34 -2.24 18.00
N ASN A 55 -33.12 -1.66 16.81
CA ASN A 55 -33.80 -0.44 16.35
C ASN A 55 -34.94 -0.70 15.36
N GLY A 56 -35.44 -1.93 15.24
CA GLY A 56 -36.59 -2.28 14.43
C GLY A 56 -36.32 -2.39 12.93
N TYR A 57 -35.09 -2.43 12.50
CA TYR A 57 -34.69 -2.63 11.10
C TYR A 57 -34.47 -4.12 10.80
N ALA A 58 -34.71 -4.54 9.57
CA ALA A 58 -34.43 -5.90 9.14
C ALA A 58 -32.92 -6.18 9.12
N PRO A 59 -32.38 -7.08 9.93
CA PRO A 59 -30.94 -7.33 9.99
C PRO A 59 -30.38 -7.94 8.69
N ASN A 60 -31.23 -8.51 7.85
CA ASN A 60 -30.83 -9.13 6.58
C ASN A 60 -30.50 -8.13 5.45
N VAL A 61 -30.68 -6.84 5.69
CA VAL A 61 -30.13 -5.81 4.77
C VAL A 61 -28.60 -5.80 4.76
N LEU A 62 -27.95 -6.42 5.75
CA LEU A 62 -26.52 -6.58 5.85
C LEU A 62 -26.20 -8.05 6.13
N ILE A 63 -25.54 -8.71 5.19
CA ILE A 63 -25.11 -10.11 5.31
C ILE A 63 -23.64 -10.26 4.98
N MET A 64 -23.05 -11.38 5.37
CA MET A 64 -21.66 -11.73 5.06
C MET A 64 -21.63 -13.06 4.33
N THR A 65 -20.80 -13.15 3.29
CA THR A 65 -20.41 -14.41 2.67
C THR A 65 -18.91 -14.59 2.83
N ALA A 66 -18.48 -15.77 3.23
CA ALA A 66 -17.06 -16.09 3.38
C ALA A 66 -16.68 -17.27 2.48
N ASP A 67 -15.45 -17.28 2.04
CA ASP A 67 -14.89 -18.31 1.19
C ASP A 67 -13.49 -18.73 1.67
N THR A 68 -12.91 -19.65 0.93
CA THR A 68 -11.51 -20.04 1.08
C THR A 68 -10.75 -19.82 -0.23
N ARG A 69 -9.42 -19.77 -0.19
CA ARG A 69 -8.61 -19.70 -1.42
C ARG A 69 -8.85 -20.87 -2.37
N GLY A 70 -9.19 -22.07 -1.84
CA GLY A 70 -9.44 -23.28 -2.62
C GLY A 70 -10.84 -23.34 -3.25
N ASP A 71 -11.79 -22.54 -2.73
CA ASP A 71 -13.18 -22.49 -3.21
C ASP A 71 -13.69 -21.03 -3.15
N PRO A 72 -13.24 -20.18 -4.09
CA PRO A 72 -13.56 -18.76 -4.09
C PRO A 72 -14.92 -18.49 -4.70
N VAL A 73 -15.78 -17.75 -3.99
CA VAL A 73 -17.12 -17.33 -4.47
C VAL A 73 -17.15 -15.91 -5.04
N THR A 74 -16.04 -15.20 -5.03
CA THR A 74 -16.00 -13.77 -5.37
C THR A 74 -16.47 -13.50 -6.79
N ILE A 75 -16.00 -14.25 -7.79
CA ILE A 75 -16.35 -14.04 -9.20
C ILE A 75 -17.84 -14.30 -9.41
N GLU A 76 -18.36 -15.40 -8.86
CA GLU A 76 -19.80 -15.73 -8.94
C GLU A 76 -20.67 -14.61 -8.33
N LEU A 77 -20.28 -14.12 -7.15
CA LEU A 77 -20.96 -13.00 -6.50
C LEU A 77 -20.95 -11.75 -7.37
N LEU A 78 -19.79 -11.36 -7.91
CA LEU A 78 -19.64 -10.14 -8.71
C LEU A 78 -20.37 -10.21 -10.05
N GLN A 79 -20.49 -11.40 -10.64
CA GLN A 79 -21.21 -11.60 -11.91
C GLN A 79 -22.73 -11.78 -11.71
N HIS A 80 -23.19 -11.98 -10.49
CA HIS A 80 -24.61 -12.20 -10.24
C HIS A 80 -25.46 -10.99 -10.70
N PRO A 81 -26.58 -11.21 -11.46
CA PRO A 81 -27.36 -10.12 -12.04
C PRO A 81 -28.02 -9.20 -11.00
N GLU A 82 -28.34 -9.70 -9.82
CA GLU A 82 -28.94 -8.93 -8.73
C GLU A 82 -27.93 -8.08 -7.93
N ILE A 83 -26.66 -8.05 -8.33
CA ILE A 83 -25.61 -7.22 -7.74
C ILE A 83 -25.26 -6.10 -8.71
N PRO A 84 -25.94 -4.96 -8.69
CA PRO A 84 -25.66 -3.82 -9.57
C PRO A 84 -24.54 -2.90 -9.07
N ILE A 85 -24.13 -3.04 -7.79
CA ILE A 85 -23.12 -2.19 -7.16
C ILE A 85 -21.98 -3.07 -6.65
N ILE A 86 -20.75 -2.72 -7.01
CA ILE A 86 -19.52 -3.38 -6.55
C ILE A 86 -18.63 -2.34 -5.90
N ASP A 87 -18.23 -2.59 -4.67
CA ASP A 87 -17.23 -1.84 -3.95
C ASP A 87 -16.08 -2.79 -3.60
N TYR A 88 -14.92 -2.54 -4.15
CA TYR A 88 -13.76 -3.42 -4.07
C TYR A 88 -12.54 -2.69 -3.55
N THR A 89 -11.90 -3.26 -2.54
CA THR A 89 -10.56 -2.87 -2.11
C THR A 89 -9.64 -4.08 -2.16
N GLY A 90 -8.51 -3.96 -2.86
CA GLY A 90 -7.55 -5.06 -2.98
C GLY A 90 -6.48 -4.85 -4.05
N SER A 91 -6.00 -5.96 -4.64
CA SER A 91 -4.92 -5.89 -5.63
C SER A 91 -5.36 -5.21 -6.92
N GLN A 92 -4.46 -4.44 -7.52
CA GLN A 92 -4.69 -3.77 -8.79
C GLN A 92 -5.11 -4.75 -9.91
N ARG A 93 -4.48 -5.92 -9.98
CA ARG A 93 -4.80 -6.94 -10.99
C ARG A 93 -6.27 -7.37 -10.95
N PHE A 94 -6.83 -7.58 -9.75
CA PHE A 94 -8.22 -7.99 -9.63
C PHE A 94 -9.18 -6.80 -9.78
N GLY A 95 -8.78 -5.59 -9.37
CA GLY A 95 -9.52 -4.35 -9.65
C GLY A 95 -9.72 -4.13 -11.14
N ILE A 96 -8.65 -4.21 -11.95
CA ILE A 96 -8.73 -4.12 -13.42
C ILE A 96 -9.66 -5.21 -13.98
N TRP A 97 -9.54 -6.45 -13.50
CA TRP A 97 -10.44 -7.53 -13.92
C TRP A 97 -11.93 -7.17 -13.65
N ILE A 98 -12.23 -6.58 -12.50
CA ILE A 98 -13.60 -6.14 -12.16
C ILE A 98 -14.08 -5.06 -13.15
N GLU A 99 -13.26 -4.05 -13.40
CA GLU A 99 -13.59 -2.96 -14.32
C GLU A 99 -13.86 -3.44 -15.73
N GLU A 100 -13.08 -4.41 -16.21
CA GLU A 100 -13.25 -5.00 -17.56
C GLU A 100 -14.46 -5.94 -17.64
N ASN A 101 -14.70 -6.76 -16.61
CA ASN A 101 -15.72 -7.83 -16.66
C ASN A 101 -17.06 -7.44 -16.02
N CYS A 102 -17.12 -6.33 -15.30
CA CYS A 102 -18.32 -5.84 -14.63
C CYS A 102 -18.69 -4.40 -15.05
N ALA A 103 -18.22 -3.93 -16.19
CA ALA A 103 -18.42 -2.56 -16.70
C ALA A 103 -19.87 -2.10 -16.83
N GLN A 104 -20.83 -3.03 -16.88
CA GLN A 104 -22.27 -2.75 -16.91
C GLN A 104 -22.88 -2.45 -15.51
N LYS A 105 -22.08 -2.58 -14.46
CA LYS A 105 -22.45 -2.33 -13.05
C LYS A 105 -21.84 -1.01 -12.57
N LEU A 106 -22.32 -0.51 -11.45
CA LEU A 106 -21.68 0.60 -10.76
C LEU A 106 -20.50 0.05 -9.97
N VAL A 107 -19.29 0.31 -10.44
CA VAL A 107 -18.06 -0.24 -9.89
C VAL A 107 -17.25 0.84 -9.21
N TYR A 108 -16.84 0.60 -7.97
CA TYR A 108 -15.88 1.39 -7.22
C TYR A 108 -14.70 0.48 -6.87
N THR A 109 -13.53 0.75 -7.44
CA THR A 109 -12.30 0.02 -7.15
C THR A 109 -11.32 0.90 -6.40
N GLU A 110 -10.82 0.44 -5.28
CA GLU A 110 -9.71 1.03 -4.55
C GLU A 110 -8.52 0.08 -4.61
N THR A 111 -7.50 0.49 -5.34
CA THR A 111 -6.24 -0.26 -5.49
C THR A 111 -5.08 0.69 -5.20
N ALA A 112 -3.93 0.17 -4.75
CA ALA A 112 -2.80 1.02 -4.47
C ALA A 112 -2.12 1.52 -5.76
N GLY A 113 -0.97 1.02 -6.09
CA GLY A 113 -0.16 1.46 -7.23
C GLY A 113 1.29 1.74 -6.82
N CYS A 114 1.98 2.52 -7.62
CA CYS A 114 3.39 2.85 -7.40
C CYS A 114 3.56 4.16 -6.63
N ASN A 115 3.30 4.14 -5.32
CA ASN A 115 3.48 5.34 -4.49
C ASN A 115 4.93 5.80 -4.48
N GLY A 116 5.15 7.06 -4.80
CA GLY A 116 6.48 7.65 -4.96
C GLY A 116 6.79 8.74 -3.94
N VAL A 117 8.07 8.87 -3.62
CA VAL A 117 8.64 9.97 -2.84
C VAL A 117 9.67 10.68 -3.71
N ILE A 118 9.58 11.97 -3.86
CA ILE A 118 10.60 12.80 -4.52
C ILE A 118 11.30 13.61 -3.45
N ILE A 119 12.64 13.58 -3.45
CA ILE A 119 13.46 14.38 -2.57
C ILE A 119 14.23 15.38 -3.41
N GLU A 120 13.88 16.66 -3.30
CA GLU A 120 14.60 17.78 -3.91
C GLU A 120 15.54 18.44 -2.87
N SER A 121 14.99 18.70 -1.68
CA SER A 121 15.73 19.26 -0.53
C SER A 121 14.92 19.04 0.75
N THR A 122 15.49 19.30 1.92
CA THR A 122 14.75 19.28 3.18
C THR A 122 15.36 20.25 4.21
N GLU A 123 14.51 20.93 4.98
CA GLU A 123 14.94 21.71 6.15
C GLU A 123 15.01 20.87 7.44
N ASN A 124 14.74 19.55 7.35
CA ASN A 124 14.77 18.65 8.50
C ASN A 124 15.13 17.23 8.03
N ILE A 125 16.41 16.93 7.93
CA ILE A 125 16.90 15.61 7.49
C ILE A 125 16.48 14.50 8.46
N ASP A 126 16.53 14.74 9.76
CA ASP A 126 16.13 13.75 10.77
C ASP A 126 14.63 13.43 10.67
N GLY A 127 13.80 14.44 10.44
CA GLY A 127 12.37 14.27 10.20
C GLY A 127 12.07 13.47 8.95
N LEU A 128 12.78 13.75 7.85
CA LEU A 128 12.66 13.01 6.60
C LEU A 128 13.04 11.53 6.78
N ILE A 129 14.20 11.25 7.36
CA ILE A 129 14.69 9.89 7.62
C ILE A 129 13.70 9.12 8.50
N ASN A 130 13.24 9.75 9.60
CA ASN A 130 12.28 9.15 10.52
C ASN A 130 10.93 8.84 9.84
N ALA A 131 10.42 9.76 9.02
CA ALA A 131 9.17 9.57 8.29
C ALA A 131 9.26 8.38 7.31
N LEU A 132 10.33 8.32 6.52
CA LEU A 132 10.56 7.24 5.56
C LEU A 132 10.77 5.89 6.27
N ALA A 133 11.63 5.83 7.28
CA ALA A 133 11.86 4.59 8.02
C ALA A 133 10.58 4.08 8.71
N ASN A 134 9.75 4.97 9.26
CA ASN A 134 8.43 4.60 9.80
C ASN A 134 7.47 4.13 8.70
N GLY A 135 7.44 4.78 7.55
CA GLY A 135 6.59 4.39 6.42
C GLY A 135 6.97 3.02 5.84
N LEU A 136 8.26 2.70 5.79
CA LEU A 136 8.75 1.42 5.28
C LEU A 136 8.60 0.27 6.28
N CYS A 137 8.75 0.55 7.58
CA CYS A 137 8.55 -0.45 8.62
C CYS A 137 7.07 -0.65 8.99
N GLY A 138 6.28 0.44 9.02
CA GLY A 138 4.90 0.43 9.49
C GLY A 138 4.03 -0.59 8.76
N PHE A 139 3.46 -1.54 9.52
CA PHE A 139 2.67 -2.67 9.00
C PHE A 139 3.36 -3.46 7.89
N SER A 140 4.70 -3.53 7.88
CA SER A 140 5.51 -4.14 6.80
C SER A 140 5.18 -3.57 5.42
N ALA A 141 4.99 -2.25 5.32
CA ALA A 141 4.57 -1.53 4.12
C ALA A 141 3.32 -2.12 3.42
N GLN A 142 2.45 -2.82 4.17
CA GLN A 142 1.20 -3.40 3.66
C GLN A 142 0.03 -2.42 3.72
N MET A 143 0.27 -1.14 3.46
CA MET A 143 -0.75 -0.10 3.34
C MET A 143 -0.81 0.42 1.90
N CYS A 144 -2.01 0.75 1.44
CA CYS A 144 -2.21 1.33 0.11
C CYS A 144 -1.45 2.66 -0.11
N THR A 145 -1.06 3.35 0.97
CA THR A 145 -0.28 4.59 0.96
C THR A 145 1.21 4.38 1.27
N SER A 146 1.69 3.16 1.49
CA SER A 146 3.11 2.93 1.78
C SER A 146 3.99 3.39 0.62
N PRO A 147 5.06 4.15 0.87
CA PRO A 147 5.99 4.53 -0.18
C PRO A 147 6.76 3.31 -0.68
N GLN A 148 6.90 3.19 -1.99
CA GLN A 148 7.68 2.14 -2.62
C GLN A 148 8.91 2.71 -3.34
N ASN A 149 8.71 3.77 -4.14
CA ASN A 149 9.74 4.36 -5.01
C ASN A 149 10.24 5.66 -4.42
N ILE A 150 11.52 5.74 -4.08
CA ILE A 150 12.15 6.93 -3.50
C ILE A 150 13.14 7.48 -4.53
N HIS A 151 12.78 8.58 -5.17
CA HIS A 151 13.54 9.26 -6.22
C HIS A 151 14.50 10.28 -5.59
N ILE A 152 15.80 10.06 -5.74
CA ILE A 152 16.85 10.83 -5.08
C ILE A 152 17.85 11.29 -6.13
N PRO A 153 18.25 12.59 -6.19
CA PRO A 153 19.28 13.07 -7.09
C PRO A 153 20.62 12.35 -6.85
N GLU A 154 21.30 11.94 -7.92
CA GLU A 154 22.57 11.18 -7.85
C GLU A 154 23.69 11.94 -7.13
N HIS A 155 23.69 13.28 -7.24
CA HIS A 155 24.65 14.15 -6.56
C HIS A 155 24.22 14.55 -5.15
N GLY A 156 23.09 13.97 -4.65
CA GLY A 156 22.50 14.32 -3.37
C GLY A 156 21.64 15.59 -3.41
N PHE A 157 21.30 16.12 -2.25
CA PHE A 157 20.39 17.24 -2.09
C PHE A 157 20.74 18.09 -0.86
N GLU A 158 20.24 19.33 -0.82
CA GLU A 158 20.47 20.26 0.29
C GLU A 158 19.58 19.91 1.50
N THR A 159 20.20 20.05 2.68
CA THR A 159 19.52 19.83 3.97
C THR A 159 19.81 20.98 4.94
N ASN A 160 19.16 20.96 6.11
CA ASN A 160 19.43 21.89 7.21
C ASN A 160 20.87 21.82 7.78
N VAL A 161 21.62 20.78 7.46
CA VAL A 161 23.01 20.57 7.91
C VAL A 161 24.02 20.60 6.76
N GLY A 162 23.60 21.06 5.58
CA GLY A 162 24.41 21.10 4.36
C GLY A 162 24.01 20.00 3.37
N GLN A 163 24.78 19.89 2.29
CA GLN A 163 24.49 18.91 1.23
C GLN A 163 24.80 17.50 1.72
N ILE A 164 23.86 16.57 1.47
CA ILE A 164 24.04 15.14 1.69
C ILE A 164 24.12 14.41 0.35
N SER A 165 25.05 13.48 0.23
CA SER A 165 25.15 12.63 -0.96
C SER A 165 24.05 11.56 -0.98
N PHE A 166 23.78 10.97 -2.16
CA PHE A 166 22.90 9.82 -2.29
C PHE A 166 23.29 8.68 -1.32
N ASP A 167 24.56 8.33 -1.26
CA ASP A 167 25.02 7.24 -0.39
C ASP A 167 24.93 7.61 1.09
N GLY A 168 25.23 8.87 1.45
CA GLY A 168 25.03 9.35 2.82
C GLY A 168 23.56 9.29 3.27
N PHE A 169 22.62 9.67 2.40
CA PHE A 169 21.18 9.53 2.68
C PHE A 169 20.77 8.05 2.81
N LYS A 170 21.24 7.20 1.87
CA LYS A 170 20.98 5.75 1.92
C LYS A 170 21.44 5.15 3.26
N ASP A 171 22.64 5.48 3.70
CA ASP A 171 23.22 4.95 4.94
C ASP A 171 22.41 5.41 6.17
N LEU A 172 22.01 6.68 6.24
CA LEU A 172 21.14 7.19 7.31
C LEU A 172 19.76 6.47 7.33
N LEU A 173 19.19 6.21 6.18
CA LEU A 173 17.89 5.50 6.09
C LEU A 173 18.03 4.03 6.53
N VAL A 174 19.09 3.37 6.09
CA VAL A 174 19.42 1.98 6.49
C VAL A 174 19.61 1.88 7.99
N ASP A 175 20.40 2.79 8.59
CA ASP A 175 20.64 2.83 10.03
C ASP A 175 19.33 3.06 10.81
N ALA A 176 18.48 3.97 10.34
CA ALA A 176 17.20 4.26 10.97
C ALA A 176 16.23 3.08 10.90
N ILE A 177 16.22 2.31 9.80
CA ILE A 177 15.43 1.08 9.69
C ILE A 177 15.98 0.01 10.63
N ASN A 178 17.30 -0.23 10.62
CA ASN A 178 17.96 -1.21 11.48
C ASN A 178 17.69 -0.94 12.95
N GLU A 179 17.76 0.31 13.39
CA GLU A 179 17.41 0.69 14.77
C GLU A 179 15.99 0.29 15.15
N ARG A 180 15.03 0.42 14.24
CA ARG A 180 13.61 0.08 14.47
C ARG A 180 13.36 -1.41 14.60
N VAL A 181 14.09 -2.22 13.85
CA VAL A 181 13.90 -3.68 13.79
C VAL A 181 14.91 -4.47 14.63
N ALA A 182 15.86 -3.80 15.30
CA ALA A 182 16.89 -4.43 16.11
C ALA A 182 16.34 -5.23 17.29
N ASP A 183 15.25 -4.77 17.89
CA ASP A 183 14.56 -5.48 18.97
C ASP A 183 13.31 -6.19 18.44
N PRO A 184 13.15 -7.50 18.59
CA PRO A 184 12.03 -8.27 18.05
C PRO A 184 10.65 -7.79 18.54
N LYS A 185 10.53 -7.28 19.78
CA LYS A 185 9.26 -6.74 20.29
C LYS A 185 8.89 -5.43 19.60
N ARG A 186 9.88 -4.57 19.38
CA ARG A 186 9.70 -3.33 18.62
C ARG A 186 9.39 -3.63 17.15
N ALA A 187 10.12 -4.53 16.53
CA ALA A 187 9.87 -4.98 15.16
C ALA A 187 8.44 -5.52 15.03
N ALA A 188 8.01 -6.41 15.92
CA ALA A 188 6.66 -6.97 15.90
C ALA A 188 5.57 -5.90 16.10
N ALA A 189 5.80 -4.93 17.01
CA ALA A 189 4.83 -3.86 17.26
C ALA A 189 4.71 -2.88 16.08
N LEU A 190 5.81 -2.61 15.35
CA LEU A 190 5.85 -1.67 14.25
C LEU A 190 5.50 -2.32 12.91
N CYS A 191 6.16 -3.43 12.58
CA CYS A 191 5.99 -4.11 11.30
C CYS A 191 4.81 -5.11 11.31
N GLY A 192 4.50 -5.71 12.47
CA GLY A 192 3.43 -6.72 12.57
C GLY A 192 3.77 -8.00 11.81
N ALA A 193 2.76 -8.61 11.20
CA ALA A 193 2.89 -9.84 10.44
C ALA A 193 2.55 -9.65 8.96
N ILE A 194 3.21 -10.41 8.10
CA ILE A 194 2.92 -10.46 6.67
C ILE A 194 1.61 -11.23 6.44
N GLN A 195 0.65 -10.61 5.78
CA GLN A 195 -0.70 -11.15 5.60
C GLN A 195 -0.80 -12.20 4.49
N ALA A 196 0.11 -12.15 3.51
CA ALA A 196 0.07 -13.03 2.34
C ALA A 196 1.45 -13.64 2.04
N ASP A 197 1.48 -14.92 1.67
CA ASP A 197 2.72 -15.60 1.26
C ASP A 197 3.30 -15.00 -0.02
N GLU A 198 2.44 -14.42 -0.86
CA GLU A 198 2.84 -13.70 -2.06
C GLU A 198 3.76 -12.51 -1.76
N SER A 199 3.56 -11.84 -0.64
CA SER A 199 4.45 -10.73 -0.20
C SER A 199 5.86 -11.23 0.14
N LEU A 200 5.99 -12.41 0.73
CA LEU A 200 7.31 -13.03 0.96
C LEU A 200 7.96 -13.47 -0.36
N ALA A 201 7.17 -14.03 -1.27
CA ALA A 201 7.67 -14.41 -2.59
C ALA A 201 8.20 -13.22 -3.41
N ILE A 202 7.58 -12.04 -3.27
CA ILE A 202 8.08 -10.78 -3.87
C ILE A 202 9.46 -10.44 -3.30
N LEU A 203 9.66 -10.52 -1.98
CA LEU A 203 10.97 -10.26 -1.37
C LEU A 203 12.03 -11.24 -1.88
N ASP A 204 11.70 -12.52 -1.96
CA ASP A 204 12.62 -13.55 -2.47
C ASP A 204 12.99 -13.35 -3.94
N GLN A 205 12.02 -12.96 -4.77
CA GLN A 205 12.26 -12.60 -6.17
C GLN A 205 13.20 -11.40 -6.29
N LEU A 206 12.92 -10.33 -5.57
CA LEU A 206 13.68 -9.07 -5.66
C LEU A 206 15.08 -9.19 -5.04
N ARG A 207 15.25 -10.02 -4.02
CA ARG A 207 16.57 -10.34 -3.43
C ARG A 207 17.52 -10.98 -4.42
N ASN A 208 17.00 -11.77 -5.34
CA ASN A 208 17.77 -12.47 -6.37
C ASN A 208 17.89 -11.71 -7.70
N GLU A 209 17.52 -10.41 -7.72
CA GLU A 209 17.57 -9.58 -8.92
C GLU A 209 18.99 -9.01 -9.13
N ASP A 210 19.71 -9.52 -10.11
CA ASP A 210 21.12 -9.15 -10.38
C ASP A 210 21.30 -7.68 -10.84
N LYS A 211 20.24 -7.03 -11.31
CA LYS A 211 20.31 -5.66 -11.81
C LYS A 211 20.20 -4.60 -10.72
N ALA A 212 19.70 -4.97 -9.54
CA ALA A 212 19.58 -4.09 -8.38
C ALA A 212 20.71 -4.35 -7.37
N SER A 213 21.09 -3.32 -6.61
CA SER A 213 22.02 -3.50 -5.49
C SER A 213 21.23 -3.48 -4.18
N ILE A 214 21.45 -4.46 -3.33
CA ILE A 214 20.81 -4.51 -2.01
C ILE A 214 21.48 -3.48 -1.11
N ALA A 215 20.72 -2.48 -0.67
CA ALA A 215 21.14 -1.49 0.33
C ALA A 215 20.86 -1.99 1.75
N LEU A 216 19.74 -2.69 1.95
CA LEU A 216 19.38 -3.33 3.21
C LEU A 216 18.72 -4.67 2.91
N GLU A 217 19.28 -5.75 3.44
CA GLU A 217 18.73 -7.09 3.35
C GLU A 217 17.53 -7.25 4.29
N SER A 218 16.49 -7.92 3.82
CA SER A 218 15.34 -8.29 4.65
C SER A 218 15.62 -9.60 5.41
N PHE A 219 15.22 -9.65 6.64
CA PHE A 219 15.32 -10.84 7.48
C PHE A 219 14.02 -11.09 8.27
N PRO A 220 13.68 -12.36 8.57
CA PRO A 220 12.60 -12.68 9.47
C PRO A 220 12.98 -12.37 10.94
N TYR A 221 11.99 -12.08 11.77
CA TYR A 221 12.16 -11.91 13.21
C TYR A 221 11.10 -12.71 13.98
N ASP A 222 11.42 -13.11 15.22
CA ASP A 222 10.48 -13.84 16.05
C ASP A 222 9.40 -12.89 16.61
N HIS A 223 8.13 -13.19 16.33
CA HIS A 223 7.02 -12.42 16.90
C HIS A 223 6.75 -12.90 18.33
N PRO A 224 6.84 -12.02 19.36
CA PRO A 224 6.80 -12.45 20.77
C PRO A 224 5.46 -13.05 21.22
N GLU A 225 4.36 -12.71 20.56
CA GLU A 225 3.01 -13.18 20.90
C GLU A 225 2.48 -14.24 19.94
N PHE A 226 2.98 -14.26 18.70
CA PHE A 226 2.48 -15.13 17.63
C PHE A 226 3.63 -15.91 16.98
N PRO A 227 4.01 -17.08 17.54
CA PRO A 227 5.20 -17.82 17.07
C PRO A 227 5.10 -18.35 15.63
N PHE A 228 3.92 -18.37 15.05
CA PHE A 228 3.69 -18.76 13.66
C PHE A 228 3.45 -17.57 12.72
N ALA A 229 3.66 -16.33 13.20
CA ALA A 229 3.53 -15.16 12.37
C ALA A 229 4.60 -15.17 11.26
N ARG A 230 4.19 -14.86 10.04
CA ARG A 230 5.10 -14.56 8.94
C ARG A 230 5.66 -13.16 9.17
N THR A 231 6.95 -13.02 9.28
CA THR A 231 7.61 -11.74 9.55
C THR A 231 8.69 -11.46 8.54
N ALA A 232 8.89 -10.20 8.21
CA ALA A 232 10.00 -9.72 7.39
C ALA A 232 10.31 -8.26 7.72
N SER A 233 11.59 -7.94 7.89
CA SER A 233 12.05 -6.55 7.90
C SER A 233 12.05 -5.96 6.49
N PRO A 234 12.15 -4.63 6.31
CA PRO A 234 12.22 -4.03 4.98
C PRO A 234 13.41 -4.51 4.17
N LEU A 235 13.19 -4.77 2.86
CA LEU A 235 14.19 -4.90 1.82
C LEU A 235 14.36 -3.54 1.16
N VAL A 236 15.58 -3.01 1.08
CA VAL A 236 15.85 -1.76 0.38
C VAL A 236 16.84 -2.00 -0.75
N LEU A 237 16.42 -1.64 -1.96
CA LEU A 237 17.18 -1.82 -3.18
C LEU A 237 17.60 -0.48 -3.75
N THR A 238 18.82 -0.37 -4.25
CA THR A 238 19.27 0.77 -5.07
C THR A 238 19.18 0.38 -6.54
N VAL A 239 18.53 1.21 -7.33
CA VAL A 239 18.34 0.99 -8.77
C VAL A 239 18.65 2.24 -9.58
N LYS A 240 19.00 2.01 -10.87
CA LYS A 240 19.10 3.09 -11.85
C LYS A 240 17.72 3.39 -12.45
N PRO A 241 17.44 4.61 -12.91
CA PRO A 241 16.14 5.00 -13.47
C PRO A 241 15.73 4.16 -14.69
N GLU A 242 16.70 3.63 -15.45
CA GLU A 242 16.45 2.82 -16.66
C GLU A 242 15.85 1.43 -16.35
N LEU A 243 16.00 0.95 -15.12
CA LEU A 243 15.50 -0.37 -14.69
C LEU A 243 14.05 -0.31 -14.23
N ARG A 244 13.21 0.38 -15.01
CA ARG A 244 11.79 0.61 -14.68
C ARG A 244 11.00 -0.68 -14.45
N GLU A 245 11.32 -1.74 -15.15
CA GLU A 245 10.67 -3.05 -15.01
C GLU A 245 10.69 -3.61 -13.58
N LEU A 246 11.64 -3.15 -12.74
CA LEU A 246 11.73 -3.56 -11.34
C LEU A 246 10.75 -2.79 -10.43
N TYR A 247 10.46 -1.52 -10.74
CA TYR A 247 9.74 -0.64 -9.82
C TYR A 247 8.50 0.07 -10.43
N ASN A 248 8.14 -0.25 -11.69
CA ASN A 248 6.95 0.32 -12.37
C ASN A 248 5.65 -0.45 -12.07
N LYS A 249 5.65 -1.31 -11.08
CA LYS A 249 4.49 -2.08 -10.62
C LYS A 249 4.41 -2.06 -9.11
N GLU A 250 3.22 -2.25 -8.58
CA GLU A 250 3.03 -2.40 -7.14
C GLU A 250 3.72 -3.68 -6.62
N HIS A 251 4.49 -3.51 -5.55
CA HIS A 251 5.04 -4.60 -4.76
C HIS A 251 4.43 -4.52 -3.35
N PHE A 252 3.34 -5.21 -3.12
CA PHE A 252 2.65 -5.18 -1.82
C PHE A 252 3.40 -6.02 -0.77
N ALA A 253 4.57 -5.53 -0.38
CA ALA A 253 5.55 -6.16 0.49
C ALA A 253 6.43 -5.08 1.16
N PRO A 254 7.16 -5.39 2.24
CA PRO A 254 8.12 -4.46 2.84
C PRO A 254 9.36 -4.28 1.96
N VAL A 255 9.20 -3.60 0.83
CA VAL A 255 10.28 -3.30 -0.12
C VAL A 255 10.25 -1.83 -0.54
N ALA A 256 11.42 -1.26 -0.71
CA ALA A 256 11.60 0.07 -1.29
C ALA A 256 12.74 0.12 -2.30
N PHE A 257 12.56 0.96 -3.31
CA PHE A 257 13.57 1.24 -4.33
C PHE A 257 14.12 2.66 -4.14
N LEU A 258 15.41 2.79 -3.87
CA LEU A 258 16.14 4.05 -3.92
C LEU A 258 16.59 4.26 -5.36
N ILE A 259 15.90 5.14 -6.08
CA ILE A 259 16.12 5.39 -7.50
C ILE A 259 17.09 6.58 -7.63
N ARG A 260 18.25 6.32 -8.24
CA ARG A 260 19.32 7.29 -8.41
C ARG A 260 19.06 8.19 -9.62
N GLU A 261 18.34 9.26 -9.42
CA GLU A 261 17.92 10.19 -10.47
C GLU A 261 19.02 11.19 -10.83
N LYS A 262 19.03 11.65 -12.08
CA LYS A 262 20.01 12.65 -12.54
C LYS A 262 19.89 13.98 -11.77
N ASN A 263 18.67 14.44 -11.53
CA ASN A 263 18.34 15.68 -10.83
C ASN A 263 16.85 15.66 -10.40
N PRO A 264 16.37 16.68 -9.64
CA PRO A 264 14.97 16.73 -9.21
C PRO A 264 13.96 16.76 -10.36
N GLU A 265 14.27 17.39 -11.48
CA GLU A 265 13.39 17.44 -12.65
C GLU A 265 13.20 16.06 -13.27
N SER A 266 14.29 15.27 -13.39
CA SER A 266 14.17 13.88 -13.87
C SER A 266 13.41 13.00 -12.87
N ALA A 267 13.59 13.22 -11.56
CA ALA A 267 12.81 12.55 -10.52
C ALA A 267 11.31 12.82 -10.66
N LEU A 268 10.93 14.09 -10.86
CA LEU A 268 9.53 14.48 -11.08
C LEU A 268 8.96 13.86 -12.36
N ALA A 269 9.70 13.92 -13.45
CA ALA A 269 9.26 13.36 -14.73
C ALA A 269 9.09 11.83 -14.66
N ASN A 270 10.01 11.12 -14.00
CA ASN A 270 9.92 9.68 -13.80
C ASN A 270 8.75 9.31 -12.88
N ALA A 271 8.62 9.95 -11.72
CA ALA A 271 7.55 9.68 -10.77
C ALA A 271 6.16 9.92 -11.37
N THR A 272 5.95 11.03 -12.09
CA THR A 272 4.66 11.33 -12.75
C THR A 272 4.36 10.38 -13.92
N SER A 273 5.39 9.90 -14.63
CA SER A 273 5.21 8.85 -15.64
C SER A 273 4.73 7.53 -15.02
N LEU A 274 5.29 7.14 -13.85
CA LEU A 274 4.85 5.95 -13.12
C LEU A 274 3.39 6.06 -12.67
N VAL A 275 2.97 7.25 -12.19
CA VAL A 275 1.56 7.50 -11.83
C VAL A 275 0.64 7.29 -13.01
N ARG A 276 0.98 7.82 -14.21
CA ARG A 276 0.17 7.62 -15.41
C ARG A 276 0.09 6.18 -15.87
N GLU A 277 1.18 5.41 -15.71
CA GLU A 277 1.28 4.03 -16.18
C GLU A 277 0.66 3.02 -15.22
N SER A 278 0.87 3.22 -13.92
CA SER A 278 0.58 2.22 -12.89
C SER A 278 -0.34 2.71 -11.78
N GLY A 279 -0.72 3.98 -11.80
CA GLY A 279 -1.48 4.60 -10.72
C GLY A 279 -0.64 4.83 -9.46
N ALA A 280 -1.16 5.66 -8.57
CA ALA A 280 -0.70 5.83 -7.19
C ALA A 280 -1.82 6.45 -6.36
N ILE A 281 -2.00 5.99 -5.14
CA ILE A 281 -2.91 6.62 -4.17
C ILE A 281 -2.24 7.84 -3.53
N SER A 282 -0.92 7.80 -3.37
CA SER A 282 -0.18 8.88 -2.71
C SER A 282 1.14 9.16 -3.41
N SER A 283 1.47 10.45 -3.44
CA SER A 283 2.76 10.97 -3.90
C SER A 283 3.30 11.95 -2.87
N TYR A 284 4.55 11.78 -2.50
CA TYR A 284 5.19 12.57 -1.45
C TYR A 284 6.31 13.42 -2.04
N LEU A 285 6.41 14.66 -1.59
CA LEU A 285 7.45 15.58 -2.01
C LEU A 285 8.15 16.20 -0.80
N TYR A 286 9.45 16.14 -0.76
CA TYR A 286 10.30 16.90 0.14
C TYR A 286 11.07 17.96 -0.66
N SER A 287 10.75 19.22 -0.41
CA SER A 287 11.36 20.38 -1.07
C SER A 287 11.19 21.63 -0.24
N SER A 288 12.24 22.41 -0.11
CA SER A 288 12.21 23.80 0.39
C SER A 288 12.02 24.83 -0.72
N ASN A 289 12.06 24.40 -1.99
CA ASN A 289 11.87 25.23 -3.17
C ASN A 289 10.38 25.36 -3.52
N LYS A 290 9.77 26.51 -3.21
CA LYS A 290 8.35 26.76 -3.49
C LYS A 290 7.98 26.62 -4.98
N ALA A 291 8.85 27.08 -5.89
CA ALA A 291 8.59 26.99 -7.33
C ALA A 291 8.57 25.53 -7.80
N PHE A 292 9.49 24.69 -7.29
CA PHE A 292 9.49 23.26 -7.59
C PHE A 292 8.28 22.55 -6.97
N THR A 293 7.86 22.96 -5.77
CA THR A 293 6.67 22.41 -5.11
C THR A 293 5.39 22.67 -5.92
N GLU A 294 5.18 23.88 -6.42
CA GLU A 294 4.01 24.19 -7.25
C GLU A 294 4.06 23.44 -8.60
N LYS A 295 5.24 23.40 -9.25
CA LYS A 295 5.43 22.61 -10.46
C LYS A 295 5.12 21.12 -10.24
N ALA A 296 5.53 20.55 -9.10
CA ALA A 296 5.26 19.16 -8.79
C ALA A 296 3.78 18.89 -8.54
N LYS A 297 3.07 19.77 -7.83
CA LYS A 297 1.61 19.68 -7.64
C LYS A 297 0.87 19.64 -8.98
N ASP A 298 1.19 20.57 -9.89
CA ASP A 298 0.56 20.60 -11.21
C ASP A 298 0.86 19.32 -12.00
N ALA A 299 2.11 18.84 -11.97
CA ALA A 299 2.52 17.65 -12.70
C ALA A 299 1.86 16.36 -12.18
N PHE A 300 1.67 16.24 -10.85
CA PHE A 300 0.95 15.10 -10.27
C PHE A 300 -0.56 15.18 -10.53
N ALA A 301 -1.16 16.37 -10.43
CA ALA A 301 -2.57 16.57 -10.80
C ALA A 301 -2.83 16.18 -12.26
N ASP A 302 -1.94 16.60 -13.17
CA ASP A 302 -1.99 16.21 -14.61
C ASP A 302 -1.75 14.70 -14.82
N ALA A 303 -1.07 14.05 -13.89
CA ALA A 303 -0.83 12.60 -13.93
C ALA A 303 -1.98 11.77 -13.36
N GLY A 304 -2.92 12.39 -12.63
CA GLY A 304 -4.08 11.75 -12.03
C GLY A 304 -3.85 11.28 -10.58
N ALA A 305 -2.92 11.92 -9.84
CA ALA A 305 -2.66 11.64 -8.42
C ALA A 305 -3.06 12.83 -7.52
#